data_defa82bd99a0d699e64e348ce0a76222
#
_entry.id   defa82bd99a0d699e64e348ce0a76222
#
_cell.length_a   1.000
_cell.length_b   1.000
_cell.length_c   1.000
_cell.angle_alpha   90.00
_cell.angle_beta   90.00
_cell.angle_gamma   90.00
#
_symmetry.space_group_name_H-M   'P 1'
#
loop_
_entity.id
_entity.type
_entity.pdbx_description
1 polymer ?
#
loop_
_entity_poly.entity_id
_entity_poly.type
_entity_poly.pdbx_seq_one_letter_code
_entity_poly.pdbx_strand_id
1 'polypeptide(L)'
;LRRPPGSRSAPAKPPAIHIVTDAAGSITRQDAARLGMTLLDSYIVVGDKSLPETLIDPAEIYALMRKGVRVTTAQASVFERHQRFQSITSRYDTALYLCVGSVYTGNFREAAAWKENNDPENRLTIIDTGLASGRLGIVALATSRHAGRVDRAEEVLRFAATAVHKSAEYIFLDRLQYLVAGGRLSKAKGYFGDFFHLKPVISPTAAGAVKAGTVRNQDEQLEFALEKLAKDLKPDAGRLILLEYSDNRRWVEDTVLQEIENRYPSAEVVLQPLSLTSGVHMGPGTWGVAYMIDREGERRKVKSER
;
A
#
# COMPACT_ATOMS: atom_id res chain seq x y z
N LEU A 1 -0.75 -7.42 -50.97
CA LEU A 1 -0.09 -6.42 -50.13
C LEU A 1 0.39 -7.08 -48.83
N ARG A 2 1.71 -7.37 -48.74
CA ARG A 2 2.34 -7.93 -47.56
C ARG A 2 2.48 -6.84 -46.48
N ARG A 3 2.03 -7.10 -45.23
CA ARG A 3 2.29 -6.23 -44.10
C ARG A 3 3.80 -6.25 -43.80
N PRO A 4 4.41 -5.10 -43.45
CA PRO A 4 5.83 -5.08 -43.05
C PRO A 4 6.00 -5.81 -41.71
N PRO A 5 7.17 -6.47 -41.47
CA PRO A 5 7.46 -7.15 -40.22
C PRO A 5 7.51 -6.12 -39.08
N GLY A 6 6.77 -6.42 -38.00
CA GLY A 6 6.68 -5.57 -36.83
C GLY A 6 8.06 -5.23 -36.27
N SER A 7 8.28 -3.95 -36.06
CA SER A 7 9.44 -3.43 -35.33
C SER A 7 9.44 -4.04 -33.92
N ARG A 8 10.41 -4.90 -33.65
CA ARG A 8 10.73 -5.27 -32.26
C ARG A 8 11.11 -3.99 -31.55
N SER A 9 10.29 -3.53 -30.62
CA SER A 9 10.70 -2.47 -29.71
C SER A 9 11.98 -2.89 -29.05
N ALA A 10 12.99 -2.00 -29.05
CA ALA A 10 14.23 -2.21 -28.32
C ALA A 10 13.91 -2.59 -26.87
N PRO A 11 14.67 -3.51 -26.24
CA PRO A 11 14.45 -3.85 -24.84
C PRO A 11 14.51 -2.57 -24.01
N ALA A 12 13.49 -2.34 -23.17
CA ALA A 12 13.44 -1.17 -22.31
C ALA A 12 14.71 -1.12 -21.47
N LYS A 13 15.36 0.06 -21.40
CA LYS A 13 16.53 0.28 -20.55
C LYS A 13 16.17 -0.11 -19.11
N PRO A 14 17.04 -0.83 -18.41
CA PRO A 14 16.78 -1.16 -17.00
C PRO A 14 16.60 0.15 -16.20
N PRO A 15 15.66 0.17 -15.23
CA PRO A 15 15.44 1.35 -14.41
C PRO A 15 16.71 1.72 -13.62
N ALA A 16 16.91 3.02 -13.37
CA ALA A 16 18.06 3.54 -12.63
C ALA A 16 18.22 2.98 -11.21
N ILE A 17 17.14 2.46 -10.65
CA ILE A 17 17.08 1.87 -9.31
C ILE A 17 16.00 0.79 -9.27
N HIS A 18 16.29 -0.33 -8.63
CA HIS A 18 15.33 -1.42 -8.43
C HIS A 18 14.45 -1.14 -7.23
N ILE A 19 13.13 -1.28 -7.38
CA ILE A 19 12.18 -1.03 -6.29
C ILE A 19 11.83 -2.33 -5.58
N VAL A 20 11.92 -2.29 -4.26
CA VAL A 20 11.55 -3.36 -3.32
C VAL A 20 10.48 -2.80 -2.38
N THR A 21 9.46 -3.58 -2.07
CA THR A 21 8.45 -3.22 -1.06
C THR A 21 7.87 -4.46 -0.39
N ASP A 22 7.14 -4.28 0.71
CA ASP A 22 6.43 -5.37 1.39
C ASP A 22 5.11 -5.67 0.67
N ALA A 23 4.72 -6.94 0.62
CA ALA A 23 3.41 -7.37 0.13
C ALA A 23 2.25 -6.75 0.93
N ALA A 24 2.52 -6.33 2.17
CA ALA A 24 1.62 -5.55 3.02
C ALA A 24 1.10 -4.24 2.38
N GLY A 25 1.65 -3.82 1.23
CA GLY A 25 1.20 -2.67 0.45
C GLY A 25 0.06 -2.97 -0.53
N SER A 26 -0.61 -4.10 -0.45
CA SER A 26 -1.70 -4.48 -1.37
C SER A 26 -1.30 -4.44 -2.84
N ILE A 27 -0.08 -4.89 -3.13
CA ILE A 27 0.42 -5.06 -4.50
C ILE A 27 0.43 -6.54 -4.82
N THR A 28 -0.21 -6.93 -5.93
CA THR A 28 -0.21 -8.33 -6.37
C THR A 28 1.14 -8.72 -6.95
N ARG A 29 1.46 -10.02 -6.93
CA ARG A 29 2.64 -10.56 -7.64
C ARG A 29 2.65 -10.21 -9.12
N GLN A 30 1.47 -10.20 -9.74
CA GLN A 30 1.34 -9.86 -11.15
C GLN A 30 1.74 -8.42 -11.44
N ASP A 31 1.28 -7.47 -10.61
CA ASP A 31 1.64 -6.05 -10.77
C ASP A 31 3.10 -5.79 -10.43
N ALA A 32 3.63 -6.42 -9.38
CA ALA A 32 5.04 -6.33 -9.06
C ALA A 32 5.92 -6.85 -10.21
N ALA A 33 5.58 -8.01 -10.78
CA ALA A 33 6.29 -8.55 -11.93
C ALA A 33 6.20 -7.64 -13.17
N ARG A 34 5.01 -7.09 -13.47
CA ARG A 34 4.80 -6.15 -14.56
C ARG A 34 5.62 -4.88 -14.42
N LEU A 35 5.81 -4.40 -13.21
CA LEU A 35 6.57 -3.19 -12.89
C LEU A 35 8.05 -3.46 -12.55
N GLY A 36 8.49 -4.71 -12.60
CA GLY A 36 9.86 -5.09 -12.28
C GLY A 36 10.24 -4.85 -10.81
N MET A 37 9.27 -4.91 -9.89
CA MET A 37 9.49 -4.75 -8.45
C MET A 37 9.72 -6.10 -7.76
N THR A 38 10.41 -6.08 -6.63
CA THR A 38 10.48 -7.21 -5.70
C THR A 38 9.51 -7.01 -4.54
N LEU A 39 8.65 -8.01 -4.28
CA LEU A 39 7.82 -8.07 -3.08
C LEU A 39 8.49 -8.93 -2.01
N LEU A 40 8.46 -8.45 -0.77
CA LEU A 40 8.83 -9.18 0.43
C LEU A 40 7.56 -9.64 1.13
N ASP A 41 7.38 -10.95 1.23
CA ASP A 41 6.20 -11.54 1.84
C ASP A 41 6.22 -11.43 3.37
N SER A 42 5.02 -11.31 3.94
CA SER A 42 4.69 -11.74 5.30
C SER A 42 3.93 -13.06 5.23
N TYR A 43 3.73 -13.70 6.36
CA TYR A 43 3.10 -15.00 6.45
C TYR A 43 1.75 -14.90 7.14
N ILE A 44 0.78 -15.63 6.62
CA ILE A 44 -0.54 -15.82 7.22
C ILE A 44 -0.54 -17.15 7.95
N VAL A 45 -0.95 -17.12 9.22
CA VAL A 45 -0.94 -18.29 10.11
C VAL A 45 -2.35 -18.67 10.47
N VAL A 46 -2.72 -19.93 10.16
CA VAL A 46 -4.01 -20.53 10.48
C VAL A 46 -3.75 -21.90 11.13
N GLY A 47 -3.99 -22.00 12.43
CA GLY A 47 -3.59 -23.19 13.20
C GLY A 47 -2.09 -23.42 13.10
N ASP A 48 -1.68 -24.63 12.66
CA ASP A 48 -0.27 -25.00 12.48
C ASP A 48 0.30 -24.66 11.09
N LYS A 49 -0.52 -24.07 10.20
CA LYS A 49 -0.11 -23.73 8.83
C LYS A 49 0.34 -22.29 8.77
N SER A 50 1.47 -22.07 8.10
CA SER A 50 2.03 -20.74 7.83
C SER A 50 2.45 -20.67 6.35
N LEU A 51 1.86 -19.73 5.60
CA LEU A 51 2.11 -19.57 4.17
C LEU A 51 2.36 -18.10 3.83
N PRO A 52 3.22 -17.82 2.82
CA PRO A 52 3.39 -16.47 2.29
C PRO A 52 2.05 -15.90 1.81
N GLU A 53 1.74 -14.66 2.18
CA GLU A 53 0.44 -14.04 1.88
C GLU A 53 0.13 -13.98 0.39
N THR A 54 1.14 -13.77 -0.44
CA THR A 54 0.97 -13.67 -1.89
C THR A 54 0.69 -15.01 -2.60
N LEU A 55 0.70 -16.13 -1.87
CA LEU A 55 0.37 -17.48 -2.36
C LEU A 55 -1.02 -17.95 -1.94
N ILE A 56 -1.74 -17.14 -1.18
CA ILE A 56 -3.05 -17.51 -0.59
C ILE A 56 -4.14 -16.76 -1.34
N ASP A 57 -5.26 -17.43 -1.60
CA ASP A 57 -6.49 -16.74 -2.04
C ASP A 57 -7.07 -15.97 -0.84
N PRO A 58 -7.17 -14.63 -0.92
CA PRO A 58 -7.74 -13.83 0.16
C PRO A 58 -9.16 -14.25 0.55
N ALA A 59 -9.96 -14.73 -0.41
CA ALA A 59 -11.34 -15.15 -0.14
C ALA A 59 -11.40 -16.32 0.85
N GLU A 60 -10.46 -17.27 0.80
CA GLU A 60 -10.39 -18.38 1.75
C GLU A 60 -10.15 -17.89 3.17
N ILE A 61 -9.23 -16.94 3.35
CA ILE A 61 -8.90 -16.38 4.65
C ILE A 61 -10.08 -15.62 5.25
N TYR A 62 -10.73 -14.76 4.48
CA TYR A 62 -11.90 -14.03 4.97
C TYR A 62 -13.09 -14.97 5.28
N ALA A 63 -13.27 -16.05 4.52
CA ALA A 63 -14.28 -17.07 4.83
C ALA A 63 -13.99 -17.79 6.16
N LEU A 64 -12.74 -18.10 6.45
CA LEU A 64 -12.33 -18.66 7.75
C LEU A 64 -12.57 -17.67 8.89
N MET A 65 -12.21 -16.41 8.72
CA MET A 65 -12.43 -15.34 9.70
C MET A 65 -13.93 -15.14 10.00
N ARG A 66 -14.81 -15.19 8.99
CA ARG A 66 -16.28 -15.14 9.18
C ARG A 66 -16.82 -16.31 10.00
N LYS A 67 -16.19 -17.48 9.90
CA LYS A 67 -16.50 -18.67 10.73
C LYS A 67 -15.90 -18.59 12.14
N GLY A 68 -15.23 -17.48 12.48
CA GLY A 68 -14.60 -17.31 13.80
C GLY A 68 -13.25 -17.99 13.96
N VAL A 69 -12.66 -18.52 12.88
CA VAL A 69 -11.32 -19.10 12.93
C VAL A 69 -10.30 -17.98 13.19
N ARG A 70 -9.43 -18.22 14.16
CA ARG A 70 -8.35 -17.29 14.47
C ARG A 70 -7.28 -17.33 13.37
N VAL A 71 -7.08 -16.21 12.73
CA VAL A 71 -6.01 -15.98 11.74
C VAL A 71 -5.06 -14.93 12.29
N THR A 72 -3.78 -15.14 12.14
CA THR A 72 -2.74 -14.19 12.56
C THR A 72 -1.69 -14.00 11.47
N THR A 73 -0.78 -13.07 11.68
CA THR A 73 0.33 -12.81 10.77
C THR A 73 1.66 -13.08 11.44
N ALA A 74 2.65 -13.49 10.65
CA ALA A 74 4.04 -13.60 11.08
C ALA A 74 4.96 -12.93 10.05
N GLN A 75 6.13 -12.49 10.51
CA GLN A 75 7.18 -12.06 9.61
C GLN A 75 7.84 -13.28 8.95
N ALA A 76 8.40 -13.12 7.76
CA ALA A 76 9.34 -14.08 7.21
C ALA A 76 10.52 -14.29 8.18
N SER A 77 11.14 -15.46 8.16
CA SER A 77 12.30 -15.71 9.01
C SER A 77 13.46 -14.76 8.68
N VAL A 78 14.29 -14.46 9.70
CA VAL A 78 15.51 -13.64 9.52
C VAL A 78 16.37 -14.21 8.37
N PHE A 79 16.52 -15.54 8.32
CA PHE A 79 17.27 -16.21 7.27
C PHE A 79 16.70 -15.93 5.88
N GLU A 80 15.39 -16.09 5.69
CA GLU A 80 14.73 -15.84 4.40
C GLU A 80 14.91 -14.38 3.97
N ARG A 81 14.72 -13.42 4.89
CA ARG A 81 14.90 -12.00 4.61
C ARG A 81 16.34 -11.68 4.22
N HIS A 82 17.31 -12.22 4.93
CA HIS A 82 18.72 -12.03 4.61
C HIS A 82 19.05 -12.58 3.22
N GLN A 83 18.54 -13.77 2.86
CA GLN A 83 18.69 -14.33 1.51
C GLN A 83 18.06 -13.43 0.44
N ARG A 84 16.92 -12.82 0.72
CA ARG A 84 16.26 -11.87 -0.19
C ARG A 84 17.09 -10.61 -0.39
N PHE A 85 17.57 -9.99 0.69
CA PHE A 85 18.40 -8.78 0.60
C PHE A 85 19.72 -9.09 -0.13
N GLN A 86 20.37 -10.20 0.16
CA GLN A 86 21.58 -10.61 -0.54
C GLN A 86 21.33 -10.85 -2.03
N SER A 87 20.24 -11.51 -2.39
CA SER A 87 19.84 -11.68 -3.80
C SER A 87 19.59 -10.37 -4.52
N ILE A 88 18.99 -9.40 -3.84
CA ILE A 88 18.73 -8.07 -4.40
C ILE A 88 20.04 -7.33 -4.64
N THR A 89 20.91 -7.22 -3.65
CA THR A 89 22.18 -6.48 -3.76
C THR A 89 23.21 -7.16 -4.68
N SER A 90 23.14 -8.49 -4.86
CA SER A 90 23.96 -9.18 -5.85
C SER A 90 23.49 -8.98 -7.30
N ARG A 91 22.20 -8.68 -7.50
CA ARG A 91 21.59 -8.54 -8.82
C ARG A 91 21.50 -7.11 -9.32
N TYR A 92 21.40 -6.15 -8.41
CA TYR A 92 21.17 -4.74 -8.72
C TYR A 92 22.23 -3.87 -8.06
N ASP A 93 22.82 -2.95 -8.82
CA ASP A 93 23.80 -2.00 -8.32
C ASP A 93 23.18 -0.97 -7.38
N THR A 94 21.90 -0.68 -7.57
CA THR A 94 21.13 0.24 -6.70
C THR A 94 19.71 -0.28 -6.53
N ALA A 95 19.26 -0.41 -5.29
CA ALA A 95 17.91 -0.80 -4.93
C ALA A 95 17.33 0.13 -3.84
N LEU A 96 16.04 0.39 -3.92
CA LEU A 96 15.27 1.14 -2.93
C LEU A 96 14.22 0.23 -2.29
N TYR A 97 14.33 -0.02 -1.00
CA TYR A 97 13.32 -0.70 -0.22
C TYR A 97 12.39 0.32 0.47
N LEU A 98 11.17 0.41 -0.02
CA LEU A 98 10.07 1.11 0.61
C LEU A 98 9.44 0.17 1.64
N CYS A 99 9.92 0.26 2.86
CA CYS A 99 9.55 -0.64 3.95
C CYS A 99 8.22 -0.22 4.58
N VAL A 100 7.39 -1.21 4.90
CA VAL A 100 6.23 -0.95 5.78
C VAL A 100 6.68 -0.29 7.07
N GLY A 101 5.90 0.66 7.57
CA GLY A 101 6.28 1.49 8.72
C GLY A 101 6.69 0.67 9.95
N SER A 102 7.78 1.07 10.58
CA SER A 102 8.33 0.41 11.79
C SER A 102 7.35 0.38 12.98
N VAL A 103 6.34 1.27 12.96
CA VAL A 103 5.24 1.28 13.93
C VAL A 103 4.33 0.05 13.81
N TYR A 104 4.30 -0.61 12.64
CA TYR A 104 3.46 -1.78 12.37
C TYR A 104 4.20 -3.10 12.47
N THR A 105 5.49 -3.12 12.06
CA THR A 105 6.30 -4.36 12.00
C THR A 105 7.76 -4.10 12.35
N GLY A 106 8.52 -5.18 12.59
CA GLY A 106 9.97 -5.12 12.79
C GLY A 106 10.81 -5.09 11.51
N ASN A 107 10.18 -5.03 10.33
CA ASN A 107 10.85 -5.21 9.03
C ASN A 107 11.99 -4.19 8.80
N PHE A 108 11.73 -2.91 9.13
CA PHE A 108 12.73 -1.86 8.97
C PHE A 108 13.98 -2.11 9.83
N ARG A 109 13.79 -2.45 11.12
CA ARG A 109 14.91 -2.71 12.04
C ARG A 109 15.77 -3.88 11.56
N GLU A 110 15.13 -4.94 11.08
CA GLU A 110 15.82 -6.12 10.56
C GLU A 110 16.59 -5.81 9.28
N ALA A 111 15.98 -5.07 8.34
CA ALA A 111 16.63 -4.67 7.11
C ALA A 111 17.82 -3.72 7.36
N ALA A 112 17.68 -2.79 8.30
CA ALA A 112 18.74 -1.86 8.68
C ALA A 112 19.93 -2.62 9.30
N ALA A 113 19.67 -3.57 10.21
CA ALA A 113 20.71 -4.41 10.81
C ALA A 113 21.42 -5.30 9.77
N TRP A 114 20.66 -5.87 8.81
CA TRP A 114 21.28 -6.62 7.72
C TRP A 114 22.18 -5.73 6.87
N LYS A 115 21.71 -4.55 6.46
CA LYS A 115 22.45 -3.61 5.64
C LYS A 115 23.77 -3.21 6.29
N GLU A 116 23.76 -2.87 7.57
CA GLU A 116 24.96 -2.45 8.32
C GLU A 116 26.07 -3.51 8.26
N ASN A 117 25.71 -4.78 8.28
CA ASN A 117 26.67 -5.89 8.35
C ASN A 117 26.99 -6.54 6.98
N ASN A 118 26.18 -6.31 5.93
CA ASN A 118 26.28 -7.10 4.69
C ASN A 118 26.27 -6.26 3.40
N ASP A 119 26.10 -4.93 3.48
CA ASP A 119 26.03 -4.05 2.29
C ASP A 119 27.10 -2.95 2.33
N PRO A 120 28.40 -3.30 2.26
CA PRO A 120 29.49 -2.32 2.33
C PRO A 120 29.51 -1.36 1.13
N GLU A 121 28.93 -1.76 0.00
CA GLU A 121 28.84 -0.94 -1.21
C GLU A 121 27.62 -0.01 -1.21
N ASN A 122 26.81 -0.06 -0.14
CA ASN A 122 25.61 0.77 0.02
C ASN A 122 24.63 0.68 -1.16
N ARG A 123 24.44 -0.54 -1.70
CA ARG A 123 23.55 -0.80 -2.84
C ARG A 123 22.07 -0.73 -2.48
N LEU A 124 21.71 -1.05 -1.22
CA LEU A 124 20.34 -1.03 -0.73
C LEU A 124 20.06 0.23 0.08
N THR A 125 19.23 1.13 -0.45
CA THR A 125 18.64 2.22 0.34
C THR A 125 17.33 1.74 0.96
N ILE A 126 17.13 1.99 2.26
CA ILE A 126 15.93 1.58 2.99
C ILE A 126 15.23 2.84 3.51
N ILE A 127 13.93 2.97 3.23
CA ILE A 127 13.08 4.03 3.77
C ILE A 127 12.05 3.39 4.70
N ASP A 128 12.08 3.77 5.99
CA ASP A 128 10.95 3.57 6.89
C ASP A 128 9.84 4.54 6.48
N THR A 129 8.85 4.03 5.76
CA THR A 129 7.80 4.89 5.19
C THR A 129 6.83 5.41 6.25
N GLY A 130 6.71 4.75 7.40
CA GLY A 130 5.63 4.97 8.36
C GLY A 130 4.24 4.58 7.82
N LEU A 131 4.18 3.89 6.68
CA LEU A 131 2.96 3.54 5.95
C LEU A 131 2.68 2.04 6.01
N ALA A 132 1.45 1.66 5.68
CA ALA A 132 1.00 0.28 5.49
C ALA A 132 -0.15 0.28 4.47
N SER A 133 -0.66 -0.91 4.11
CA SER A 133 -1.84 -1.06 3.26
C SER A 133 -1.71 -0.32 1.92
N GLY A 134 -2.79 0.12 1.33
CA GLY A 134 -2.82 0.83 0.06
C GLY A 134 -1.98 2.09 0.01
N ARG A 135 -1.75 2.75 1.16
CA ARG A 135 -0.87 3.92 1.18
C ARG A 135 0.59 3.56 0.90
N LEU A 136 1.08 2.44 1.43
CA LEU A 136 2.39 1.90 1.04
C LEU A 136 2.38 1.49 -0.43
N GLY A 137 1.32 0.79 -0.87
CA GLY A 137 1.17 0.32 -2.23
C GLY A 137 1.20 1.43 -3.26
N ILE A 138 0.41 2.48 -3.06
CA ILE A 138 0.34 3.58 -4.03
C ILE A 138 1.66 4.34 -4.13
N VAL A 139 2.40 4.49 -3.02
CA VAL A 139 3.74 5.08 -3.02
C VAL A 139 4.72 4.21 -3.79
N ALA A 140 4.69 2.88 -3.59
CA ALA A 140 5.55 1.95 -4.31
C ALA A 140 5.22 1.91 -5.81
N LEU A 141 3.94 1.86 -6.19
CA LEU A 141 3.49 1.91 -7.58
C LEU A 141 3.92 3.20 -8.27
N ALA A 142 3.68 4.36 -7.65
CA ALA A 142 4.08 5.66 -8.19
C ALA A 142 5.60 5.77 -8.32
N THR A 143 6.36 5.30 -7.32
CA THR A 143 7.83 5.32 -7.33
C THR A 143 8.39 4.42 -8.42
N SER A 144 7.87 3.21 -8.59
CA SER A 144 8.30 2.29 -9.66
C SER A 144 8.04 2.88 -11.05
N ARG A 145 6.88 3.50 -11.27
CA ARG A 145 6.58 4.18 -12.55
C ARG A 145 7.50 5.37 -12.80
N HIS A 146 7.83 6.12 -11.75
CA HIS A 146 8.78 7.23 -11.86
C HIS A 146 10.18 6.73 -12.18
N ALA A 147 10.63 5.64 -11.53
CA ALA A 147 11.92 5.01 -11.81
C ALA A 147 12.08 4.55 -13.27
N GLY A 148 10.99 4.13 -13.92
CA GLY A 148 10.98 3.77 -15.35
C GLY A 148 11.07 4.98 -16.31
N ARG A 149 11.00 6.22 -15.82
CA ARG A 149 10.96 7.46 -16.63
C ARG A 149 12.20 8.34 -16.46
N VAL A 150 13.01 8.08 -15.46
CA VAL A 150 14.21 8.87 -15.13
C VAL A 150 15.45 7.98 -15.11
N ASP A 151 16.60 8.59 -15.38
CA ASP A 151 17.87 7.88 -15.50
C ASP A 151 18.73 7.95 -14.21
N ARG A 152 18.30 8.71 -13.22
CA ARG A 152 19.10 8.99 -12.01
C ARG A 152 18.40 8.45 -10.77
N ALA A 153 19.12 7.61 -10.02
CA ALA A 153 18.63 7.03 -8.78
C ALA A 153 18.22 8.10 -7.75
N GLU A 154 18.99 9.19 -7.64
CA GLU A 154 18.70 10.28 -6.68
C GLU A 154 17.36 10.99 -6.97
N GLU A 155 16.92 11.02 -8.23
CA GLU A 155 15.60 11.58 -8.58
C GLU A 155 14.49 10.69 -8.09
N VAL A 156 14.67 9.36 -8.20
CA VAL A 156 13.72 8.37 -7.67
C VAL A 156 13.65 8.43 -6.15
N LEU A 157 14.79 8.53 -5.46
CA LEU A 157 14.84 8.65 -4.01
C LEU A 157 14.11 9.91 -3.51
N ARG A 158 14.35 11.07 -4.15
CA ARG A 158 13.62 12.30 -3.81
C ARG A 158 12.12 12.20 -4.09
N PHE A 159 11.76 11.57 -5.21
CA PHE A 159 10.35 11.32 -5.53
C PHE A 159 9.71 10.45 -4.46
N ALA A 160 10.32 9.32 -4.09
CA ALA A 160 9.80 8.41 -3.07
C ALA A 160 9.59 9.10 -1.72
N ALA A 161 10.59 9.86 -1.24
CA ALA A 161 10.48 10.63 -0.01
C ALA A 161 9.32 11.65 -0.06
N THR A 162 9.15 12.31 -1.21
CA THR A 162 8.02 13.24 -1.43
C THR A 162 6.69 12.50 -1.47
N ALA A 163 6.62 11.35 -2.16
CA ALA A 163 5.42 10.54 -2.32
C ALA A 163 4.88 10.03 -0.98
N VAL A 164 5.76 9.64 -0.04
CA VAL A 164 5.37 9.26 1.33
C VAL A 164 4.54 10.36 1.99
N HIS A 165 4.94 11.63 1.83
CA HIS A 165 4.23 12.77 2.42
C HIS A 165 3.03 13.25 1.59
N LYS A 166 3.03 12.97 0.29
CA LYS A 166 1.97 13.35 -0.65
C LYS A 166 0.99 12.20 -0.94
N SER A 167 0.80 11.31 -0.03
CA SER A 167 -0.17 10.21 -0.12
C SER A 167 -1.13 10.24 1.06
N ALA A 168 -2.34 9.76 0.82
CA ALA A 168 -3.36 9.56 1.85
C ALA A 168 -4.03 8.21 1.67
N GLU A 169 -4.61 7.70 2.72
CA GLU A 169 -5.45 6.51 2.70
C GLU A 169 -6.53 6.61 3.77
N TYR A 170 -7.72 6.17 3.41
CA TYR A 170 -8.84 5.96 4.33
C TYR A 170 -9.33 4.53 4.17
N ILE A 171 -9.39 3.82 5.31
CA ILE A 171 -9.80 2.42 5.40
C ILE A 171 -11.10 2.36 6.20
N PHE A 172 -12.09 1.73 5.61
CA PHE A 172 -13.45 1.61 6.13
C PHE A 172 -13.63 0.21 6.71
N LEU A 173 -13.67 0.12 8.03
CA LEU A 173 -13.82 -1.14 8.74
C LEU A 173 -15.30 -1.50 8.87
N ASP A 174 -15.61 -2.80 8.71
CA ASP A 174 -16.93 -3.29 9.08
C ASP A 174 -17.05 -3.44 10.61
N ARG A 175 -15.99 -3.93 11.25
CA ARG A 175 -15.92 -4.17 12.70
C ARG A 175 -14.56 -3.83 13.28
N LEU A 176 -14.54 -3.11 14.40
CA LEU A 176 -13.31 -2.73 15.10
C LEU A 176 -12.60 -3.90 15.79
N GLN A 177 -13.33 -4.97 16.11
CA GLN A 177 -12.83 -6.10 16.90
C GLN A 177 -11.53 -6.71 16.36
N TYR A 178 -11.37 -6.80 15.04
CA TYR A 178 -10.17 -7.38 14.41
C TYR A 178 -8.93 -6.52 14.64
N LEU A 179 -9.08 -5.20 14.55
CA LEU A 179 -7.98 -4.25 14.77
C LEU A 179 -7.52 -4.25 16.24
N VAL A 180 -8.48 -4.36 17.16
CA VAL A 180 -8.22 -4.49 18.60
C VAL A 180 -7.52 -5.80 18.92
N ALA A 181 -8.04 -6.94 18.41
CA ALA A 181 -7.47 -8.27 18.61
C ALA A 181 -6.06 -8.39 18.03
N GLY A 182 -5.81 -7.71 16.89
CA GLY A 182 -4.51 -7.69 16.23
C GLY A 182 -3.46 -6.80 16.92
N GLY A 183 -3.83 -5.99 17.92
CA GLY A 183 -2.91 -5.11 18.65
C GLY A 183 -2.35 -3.94 17.82
N ARG A 184 -2.91 -3.66 16.64
CA ARG A 184 -2.47 -2.58 15.73
C ARG A 184 -3.21 -1.26 15.93
N LEU A 185 -4.15 -1.24 16.86
CA LEU A 185 -4.75 0.01 17.32
C LEU A 185 -3.71 0.80 18.11
N SER A 186 -3.38 2.00 17.64
CA SER A 186 -2.43 2.87 18.32
C SER A 186 -2.88 3.17 19.76
N LYS A 187 -2.01 3.79 20.57
CA LYS A 187 -2.25 4.15 21.99
C LYS A 187 -3.55 4.94 22.25
N ALA A 188 -4.30 5.28 21.22
CA ALA A 188 -5.62 5.92 21.26
C ALA A 188 -6.76 4.98 21.70
N LYS A 189 -6.48 3.94 22.51
CA LYS A 189 -7.52 3.02 23.03
C LYS A 189 -8.71 3.74 23.71
N GLY A 190 -8.52 4.95 24.23
CA GLY A 190 -9.60 5.76 24.82
C GLY A 190 -10.50 6.51 23.83
N TYR A 191 -10.13 6.55 22.53
CA TYR A 191 -10.89 7.29 21.51
C TYR A 191 -12.02 6.48 20.84
N PHE A 192 -12.05 5.17 21.05
CA PHE A 192 -13.04 4.28 20.48
C PHE A 192 -14.07 3.89 21.57
N GLY A 193 -14.79 4.86 22.12
CA GLY A 193 -15.93 4.64 23.02
C GLY A 193 -17.07 3.87 22.35
N ASP A 194 -18.22 3.73 22.99
CA ASP A 194 -19.37 2.91 22.58
C ASP A 194 -19.73 2.99 21.08
N PHE A 195 -19.21 2.03 20.28
CA PHE A 195 -19.44 1.95 18.83
C PHE A 195 -20.45 0.89 18.42
N PHE A 196 -21.51 0.69 19.21
CA PHE A 196 -22.50 -0.35 18.93
C PHE A 196 -23.19 -0.23 17.55
N HIS A 197 -23.13 0.95 16.91
CA HIS A 197 -23.79 1.20 15.61
C HIS A 197 -22.95 2.04 14.63
N LEU A 198 -21.64 2.26 14.92
CA LEU A 198 -20.79 3.07 14.06
C LEU A 198 -19.65 2.22 13.50
N LYS A 199 -19.36 2.42 12.22
CA LYS A 199 -18.23 1.82 11.50
C LYS A 199 -17.04 2.77 11.54
N PRO A 200 -15.89 2.36 12.07
CA PRO A 200 -14.72 3.25 12.13
C PRO A 200 -14.09 3.44 10.75
N VAL A 201 -13.61 4.66 10.51
CA VAL A 201 -12.71 4.98 9.41
C VAL A 201 -11.34 5.26 10.01
N ILE A 202 -10.31 4.57 9.51
CA ILE A 202 -8.93 4.73 9.97
C ILE A 202 -8.02 5.19 8.84
N SER A 203 -6.86 5.75 9.20
CA SER A 203 -5.79 6.09 8.27
C SER A 203 -4.46 5.57 8.81
N PRO A 204 -3.66 4.85 8.01
CA PRO A 204 -2.32 4.43 8.42
C PRO A 204 -1.36 5.62 8.38
N THR A 205 -0.63 5.83 9.48
CA THR A 205 0.34 6.92 9.65
C THR A 205 1.59 6.43 10.35
N ALA A 206 2.62 7.26 10.40
CA ALA A 206 3.84 6.96 11.18
C ALA A 206 3.59 6.87 12.71
N ALA A 207 2.42 7.31 13.19
CA ALA A 207 1.99 7.12 14.57
C ALA A 207 1.17 5.83 14.79
N GLY A 208 0.98 5.03 13.74
CA GLY A 208 0.11 3.86 13.72
C GLY A 208 -1.22 4.13 13.03
N ALA A 209 -2.16 3.19 13.14
CA ALA A 209 -3.51 3.37 12.65
C ALA A 209 -4.26 4.41 13.52
N VAL A 210 -4.60 5.54 12.93
CA VAL A 210 -5.32 6.62 13.61
C VAL A 210 -6.77 6.68 13.15
N LYS A 211 -7.66 7.11 14.05
CA LYS A 211 -9.06 7.34 13.71
C LYS A 211 -9.18 8.55 12.78
N ALA A 212 -9.77 8.37 11.59
CA ALA A 212 -10.07 9.43 10.64
C ALA A 212 -11.54 9.90 10.73
N GLY A 213 -12.43 9.03 11.20
CA GLY A 213 -13.85 9.31 11.35
C GLY A 213 -14.66 8.10 11.78
N THR A 214 -15.98 8.25 11.73
CA THR A 214 -16.96 7.18 11.93
C THR A 214 -18.13 7.41 11.00
N VAL A 215 -18.70 6.33 10.49
CA VAL A 215 -19.86 6.30 9.59
C VAL A 215 -20.81 5.19 10.03
N ARG A 216 -22.05 5.16 9.52
CA ARG A 216 -23.06 4.19 9.94
C ARG A 216 -23.25 3.04 8.97
N ASN A 217 -23.12 3.30 7.69
CA ASN A 217 -23.43 2.37 6.60
C ASN A 217 -22.46 2.54 5.42
N GLN A 218 -22.66 1.76 4.37
CA GLN A 218 -21.82 1.79 3.17
C GLN A 218 -21.98 3.07 2.36
N ASP A 219 -23.16 3.68 2.35
CA ASP A 219 -23.39 4.93 1.62
C ASP A 219 -22.60 6.06 2.28
N GLU A 220 -22.65 6.18 3.60
CA GLU A 220 -21.83 7.14 4.35
C GLU A 220 -20.32 6.86 4.22
N GLN A 221 -19.89 5.59 4.03
CA GLN A 221 -18.50 5.27 3.74
C GLN A 221 -18.08 5.85 2.38
N LEU A 222 -18.92 5.68 1.36
CA LEU A 222 -18.68 6.22 0.02
C LEU A 222 -18.65 7.75 0.04
N GLU A 223 -19.63 8.40 0.66
CA GLU A 223 -19.66 9.85 0.81
C GLU A 223 -18.39 10.37 1.48
N PHE A 224 -17.97 9.75 2.59
CA PHE A 224 -16.75 10.13 3.29
C PHE A 224 -15.52 10.03 2.38
N ALA A 225 -15.40 8.93 1.62
CA ALA A 225 -14.29 8.74 0.68
C ALA A 225 -14.28 9.85 -0.38
N LEU A 226 -15.44 10.15 -0.97
CA LEU A 226 -15.58 11.16 -2.02
C LEU A 226 -15.32 12.58 -1.50
N GLU A 227 -15.72 12.91 -0.27
CA GLU A 227 -15.35 14.17 0.39
C GLU A 227 -13.84 14.34 0.55
N LYS A 228 -13.14 13.25 0.96
CA LYS A 228 -11.67 13.27 1.12
C LYS A 228 -10.97 13.44 -0.22
N LEU A 229 -11.41 12.69 -1.23
CA LEU A 229 -10.89 12.84 -2.59
C LEU A 229 -11.14 14.26 -3.13
N ALA A 230 -12.33 14.80 -2.99
CA ALA A 230 -12.68 16.14 -3.46
C ALA A 230 -11.87 17.25 -2.77
N LYS A 231 -11.48 17.04 -1.51
CA LYS A 231 -10.61 17.98 -0.79
C LYS A 231 -9.18 18.00 -1.32
N ASP A 232 -8.66 16.83 -1.69
CA ASP A 232 -7.24 16.63 -1.96
C ASP A 232 -6.90 16.51 -3.45
N LEU A 233 -7.89 16.23 -4.31
CA LEU A 233 -7.73 16.02 -5.75
C LEU A 233 -8.56 17.02 -6.56
N LYS A 234 -8.00 17.42 -7.71
CA LYS A 234 -8.76 18.10 -8.76
C LYS A 234 -9.36 17.08 -9.71
N PRO A 235 -10.59 17.30 -10.23
CA PRO A 235 -11.26 16.32 -11.10
C PRO A 235 -10.48 15.98 -12.39
N ASP A 236 -9.72 16.93 -12.93
CA ASP A 236 -8.92 16.81 -14.14
C ASP A 236 -7.46 16.36 -13.88
N ALA A 237 -7.07 16.16 -12.62
CA ALA A 237 -5.75 15.69 -12.27
C ALA A 237 -5.63 14.20 -12.60
N GLY A 238 -4.76 13.83 -13.54
CA GLY A 238 -4.42 12.44 -13.87
C GLY A 238 -3.67 11.75 -12.72
N ARG A 239 -4.33 11.54 -11.58
CA ARG A 239 -3.74 10.99 -10.37
C ARG A 239 -3.97 9.48 -10.25
N LEU A 240 -3.08 8.84 -9.51
CA LEU A 240 -3.20 7.43 -9.19
C LEU A 240 -4.08 7.30 -7.93
N ILE A 241 -5.11 6.48 -8.04
CA ILE A 241 -6.00 6.08 -6.95
C ILE A 241 -5.93 4.55 -6.85
N LEU A 242 -5.77 4.03 -5.65
CA LEU A 242 -5.79 2.61 -5.35
C LEU A 242 -7.01 2.29 -4.50
N LEU A 243 -7.90 1.46 -5.00
CA LEU A 243 -9.01 0.89 -4.26
C LEU A 243 -8.66 -0.50 -3.77
N GLU A 244 -8.97 -0.77 -2.52
CA GLU A 244 -8.73 -2.05 -1.88
C GLU A 244 -10.05 -2.67 -1.42
N TYR A 245 -10.15 -4.00 -1.54
CA TYR A 245 -11.30 -4.77 -1.06
C TYR A 245 -10.85 -6.01 -0.30
N SER A 246 -11.63 -6.40 0.71
CA SER A 246 -11.47 -7.70 1.39
C SER A 246 -12.31 -8.79 0.68
N ASP A 247 -13.47 -9.12 1.22
CA ASP A 247 -14.43 -10.09 0.65
C ASP A 247 -15.65 -9.40 0.01
N ASN A 248 -15.61 -8.10 -0.14
CA ASN A 248 -16.66 -7.23 -0.67
C ASN A 248 -16.33 -6.65 -2.08
N ARG A 249 -15.50 -7.37 -2.85
CA ARG A 249 -15.03 -6.95 -4.18
C ARG A 249 -16.17 -6.41 -5.06
N ARG A 250 -17.25 -7.17 -5.17
CA ARG A 250 -18.35 -6.82 -6.07
C ARG A 250 -18.94 -5.43 -5.76
N TRP A 251 -19.18 -5.14 -4.48
CA TRP A 251 -19.70 -3.84 -4.09
C TRP A 251 -18.68 -2.70 -4.35
N VAL A 252 -17.39 -2.94 -4.07
CA VAL A 252 -16.35 -1.94 -4.35
C VAL A 252 -16.22 -1.69 -5.86
N GLU A 253 -16.31 -2.74 -6.68
CA GLU A 253 -16.22 -2.65 -8.15
C GLU A 253 -17.47 -1.99 -8.76
N ASP A 254 -18.67 -2.47 -8.39
CA ASP A 254 -19.93 -2.03 -8.99
C ASP A 254 -20.39 -0.64 -8.51
N THR A 255 -19.93 -0.20 -7.33
CA THR A 255 -20.41 1.05 -6.72
C THR A 255 -19.27 2.06 -6.55
N VAL A 256 -18.22 1.71 -5.79
CA VAL A 256 -17.17 2.68 -5.41
C VAL A 256 -16.32 3.06 -6.62
N LEU A 257 -15.85 2.06 -7.37
CA LEU A 257 -15.02 2.27 -8.56
C LEU A 257 -15.76 3.11 -9.60
N GLN A 258 -17.01 2.74 -9.91
CA GLN A 258 -17.82 3.47 -10.90
C GLN A 258 -18.04 4.93 -10.51
N GLU A 259 -18.32 5.21 -9.23
CA GLU A 259 -18.53 6.58 -8.76
C GLU A 259 -17.24 7.40 -8.81
N ILE A 260 -16.09 6.78 -8.50
CA ILE A 260 -14.80 7.46 -8.56
C ILE A 260 -14.39 7.73 -10.02
N GLU A 261 -14.55 6.76 -10.93
CA GLU A 261 -14.25 6.94 -12.36
C GLU A 261 -15.12 8.04 -12.98
N ASN A 262 -16.40 8.12 -12.60
CA ASN A 262 -17.29 9.19 -13.06
C ASN A 262 -16.86 10.58 -12.60
N ARG A 263 -16.37 10.70 -11.36
CA ARG A 263 -15.93 12.00 -10.77
C ARG A 263 -14.51 12.40 -11.17
N TYR A 264 -13.66 11.42 -11.44
CA TYR A 264 -12.23 11.61 -11.75
C TYR A 264 -11.85 10.87 -13.05
N PRO A 265 -12.44 11.24 -14.20
CA PRO A 265 -12.25 10.51 -15.47
C PRO A 265 -10.81 10.51 -15.98
N SER A 266 -9.97 11.44 -15.50
CA SER A 266 -8.55 11.50 -15.83
C SER A 266 -7.66 10.71 -14.85
N ALA A 267 -8.21 10.21 -13.75
CA ALA A 267 -7.46 9.43 -12.78
C ALA A 267 -7.24 8.00 -13.28
N GLU A 268 -6.10 7.44 -12.96
CA GLU A 268 -5.89 6.00 -13.09
C GLU A 268 -6.32 5.33 -11.78
N VAL A 269 -7.40 4.55 -11.84
CA VAL A 269 -7.89 3.81 -10.68
C VAL A 269 -7.44 2.36 -10.78
N VAL A 270 -6.74 1.89 -9.74
CA VAL A 270 -6.26 0.51 -9.61
C VAL A 270 -7.10 -0.18 -8.54
N LEU A 271 -7.77 -1.28 -8.88
CA LEU A 271 -8.55 -2.09 -7.94
C LEU A 271 -7.74 -3.33 -7.54
N GLN A 272 -7.46 -3.51 -6.24
CA GLN A 272 -6.62 -4.57 -5.70
C GLN A 272 -7.30 -5.28 -4.52
N PRO A 273 -7.01 -6.57 -4.29
CA PRO A 273 -7.30 -7.16 -2.98
C PRO A 273 -6.49 -6.47 -1.89
N LEU A 274 -7.13 -6.20 -0.76
CA LEU A 274 -6.44 -5.76 0.45
C LEU A 274 -5.40 -6.82 0.84
N SER A 275 -4.15 -6.40 1.07
CA SER A 275 -3.09 -7.28 1.57
C SER A 275 -3.60 -8.10 2.76
N LEU A 276 -3.34 -9.40 2.76
CA LEU A 276 -3.75 -10.26 3.87
C LEU A 276 -3.05 -9.89 5.18
N THR A 277 -1.80 -9.40 5.11
CA THR A 277 -1.10 -8.87 6.29
C THR A 277 -1.90 -7.74 6.95
N SER A 278 -2.47 -6.84 6.16
CA SER A 278 -3.35 -5.78 6.65
C SER A 278 -4.75 -6.32 6.96
N GLY A 279 -5.31 -7.11 6.06
CA GLY A 279 -6.69 -7.60 6.11
C GLY A 279 -7.00 -8.48 7.31
N VAL A 280 -6.07 -9.31 7.77
CA VAL A 280 -6.23 -10.13 8.99
C VAL A 280 -6.46 -9.25 10.23
N HIS A 281 -5.87 -8.06 10.27
CA HIS A 281 -6.07 -7.12 11.37
C HIS A 281 -7.28 -6.20 11.19
N MET A 282 -7.79 -6.07 9.97
CA MET A 282 -8.92 -5.19 9.66
C MET A 282 -10.25 -5.94 9.53
N GLY A 283 -10.18 -7.20 9.12
CA GLY A 283 -11.33 -8.11 9.05
C GLY A 283 -12.09 -8.07 7.73
N PRO A 284 -13.00 -9.05 7.57
CA PRO A 284 -13.93 -9.09 6.43
C PRO A 284 -14.83 -7.86 6.37
N GLY A 285 -15.28 -7.50 5.17
CA GLY A 285 -16.11 -6.33 4.90
C GLY A 285 -15.34 -5.00 4.83
N THR A 286 -14.03 -5.06 5.03
CA THR A 286 -13.14 -3.88 4.93
C THR A 286 -12.87 -3.52 3.48
N TRP A 287 -12.81 -2.24 3.20
CA TRP A 287 -12.30 -1.68 1.95
C TRP A 287 -11.52 -0.39 2.23
N GLY A 288 -10.75 0.08 1.24
CA GLY A 288 -9.93 1.27 1.40
C GLY A 288 -9.78 2.05 0.09
N VAL A 289 -9.44 3.32 0.24
CA VAL A 289 -9.03 4.19 -0.86
C VAL A 289 -7.73 4.91 -0.50
N ALA A 290 -6.68 4.63 -1.27
CA ALA A 290 -5.42 5.34 -1.19
C ALA A 290 -5.18 6.18 -2.44
N TYR A 291 -4.57 7.35 -2.31
CA TYR A 291 -4.34 8.25 -3.44
C TYR A 291 -3.14 9.17 -3.23
N MET A 292 -2.60 9.66 -4.35
CA MET A 292 -1.57 10.69 -4.37
C MET A 292 -2.21 12.07 -4.31
N ILE A 293 -1.82 12.89 -3.32
CA ILE A 293 -2.39 14.23 -3.08
C ILE A 293 -1.83 15.26 -4.06
N ASP A 294 -2.69 16.11 -4.59
CA ASP A 294 -2.32 17.24 -5.43
C ASP A 294 -2.28 18.55 -4.62
N ARG A 295 -1.12 18.88 -4.05
CA ARG A 295 -0.94 20.12 -3.24
C ARG A 295 -0.33 21.29 -4.02
N GLU A 296 -0.23 21.28 -5.33
CA GLU A 296 0.34 22.40 -6.06
C GLU A 296 -0.49 23.70 -5.99
N GLY A 297 -1.76 23.62 -5.57
CA GLY A 297 -2.65 24.80 -5.43
C GLY A 297 -2.31 25.75 -4.28
N GLU A 298 -1.65 25.30 -3.21
CA GLU A 298 -1.39 26.16 -2.03
C GLU A 298 -0.12 27.03 -2.17
N ARG A 299 0.84 26.64 -2.99
CA ARG A 299 2.08 27.43 -3.16
C ARG A 299 1.93 28.70 -4.02
N ARG A 300 0.85 28.83 -4.80
CA ARG A 300 0.60 30.03 -5.62
C ARG A 300 -0.04 31.17 -4.86
N LYS A 301 -0.76 30.92 -3.75
CA LYS A 301 -1.39 31.98 -2.95
C LYS A 301 -0.41 32.73 -2.05
N VAL A 302 0.70 32.13 -1.63
CA VAL A 302 1.67 32.79 -0.72
C VAL A 302 2.66 33.71 -1.47
N LYS A 303 2.80 33.60 -2.81
CA LYS A 303 3.69 34.46 -3.61
C LYS A 303 3.03 35.72 -4.20
N SER A 304 1.73 35.89 -4.08
CA SER A 304 1.03 37.09 -4.58
C SER A 304 0.71 38.14 -3.52
N GLU A 305 1.10 37.90 -2.26
CA GLU A 305 0.90 38.83 -1.13
C GLU A 305 2.22 39.26 -0.46
N ARG A 306 3.28 39.42 -1.29
CA ARG A 306 4.51 40.12 -0.84
C ARG A 306 4.93 41.16 -1.88
#